data_07f744daadbf6d7b6ae68f5f9609f56b
#
_entry.id   07f744daadbf6d7b6ae68f5f9609f56b
#
_cell.length_a   1.000
_cell.length_b   1.000
_cell.length_c   1.000
_cell.angle_alpha   90.00
_cell.angle_beta   90.00
_cell.angle_gamma   90.00
#
_symmetry.space_group_name_H-M   'P 1'
#
loop_
_entity.id
_entity.type
_entity.pdbx_description
1 polymer ?
#
loop_
_entity_poly.entity_id
_entity_poly.type
_entity_poly.pdbx_seq_one_letter_code
_entity_poly.pdbx_strand_id
1 'polypeptide(L)'
;MIFIKRRLVLFSLLAVPMNAWAQADEWQTVVAPDLRFRLEMPAPAAKSTADEKEKGHAGARVAWESRRSEQIFNFDYVDYDPGWFSSRDGKVMAKELGRGDAEKAFPKPKYKYLRDEPITLQGWDGYALDIEGDAGGGVMMRTYIAKDRLFRLLVTIGDEASKAAANRFLDSLKLAESKQ
;
A
#
# COMPACT_ATOMS: atom_id res chain seq x y z
N MET A 1 62.72 -37.26 -19.73
CA MET A 1 62.80 -35.80 -19.47
C MET A 1 61.52 -35.19 -20.04
N ILE A 2 60.50 -35.05 -19.21
CA ILE A 2 59.13 -34.66 -19.63
C ILE A 2 58.88 -33.24 -19.13
N PHE A 3 58.74 -32.29 -20.06
CA PHE A 3 58.40 -30.89 -19.78
C PHE A 3 56.90 -30.71 -19.62
N ILE A 4 56.44 -30.45 -18.38
CA ILE A 4 55.04 -30.09 -18.09
C ILE A 4 54.88 -28.56 -18.25
N LYS A 5 54.20 -28.15 -19.32
CA LYS A 5 53.79 -26.75 -19.52
C LYS A 5 52.62 -26.40 -18.57
N ARG A 6 52.89 -25.59 -17.53
CA ARG A 6 51.85 -24.98 -16.69
C ARG A 6 51.12 -23.90 -17.50
N ARG A 7 49.83 -24.11 -17.80
CA ARG A 7 48.92 -23.08 -18.30
C ARG A 7 48.46 -22.23 -17.10
N LEU A 8 48.83 -20.95 -17.10
CA LEU A 8 48.25 -19.94 -16.23
C LEU A 8 46.82 -19.64 -16.71
N VAL A 9 45.82 -19.98 -15.91
CA VAL A 9 44.44 -19.56 -16.12
C VAL A 9 44.26 -18.23 -15.41
N LEU A 10 44.18 -17.14 -16.20
CA LEU A 10 43.77 -15.83 -15.68
C LEU A 10 42.28 -15.87 -15.35
N PHE A 11 41.94 -15.85 -14.08
CA PHE A 11 40.60 -15.56 -13.62
C PHE A 11 40.32 -14.06 -13.82
N SER A 12 39.57 -13.71 -14.85
CA SER A 12 39.01 -12.36 -14.99
C SER A 12 37.91 -12.19 -13.92
N LEU A 13 38.21 -11.46 -12.85
CA LEU A 13 37.19 -10.96 -11.93
C LEU A 13 36.28 -9.97 -12.72
N LEU A 14 35.13 -10.42 -13.11
CA LEU A 14 34.04 -9.56 -13.55
C LEU A 14 33.61 -8.71 -12.34
N ALA A 15 33.99 -7.45 -12.37
CA ALA A 15 33.50 -6.45 -11.44
C ALA A 15 31.98 -6.28 -11.73
N VAL A 16 31.14 -6.88 -10.90
CA VAL A 16 29.69 -6.63 -10.87
C VAL A 16 29.54 -5.18 -10.42
N PRO A 17 28.87 -4.31 -11.20
CA PRO A 17 28.68 -2.93 -10.78
C PRO A 17 27.83 -2.89 -9.51
N MET A 18 28.38 -2.31 -8.45
CA MET A 18 27.76 -2.12 -7.13
C MET A 18 26.68 -1.01 -7.16
N ASN A 19 25.89 -0.90 -8.22
CA ASN A 19 24.82 0.10 -8.33
C ASN A 19 23.48 -0.36 -7.74
N ALA A 20 23.41 -1.55 -7.12
CA ALA A 20 22.17 -2.08 -6.56
C ALA A 20 21.74 -1.42 -5.24
N TRP A 21 22.57 -0.59 -4.62
CA TRP A 21 22.32 0.00 -3.29
C TRP A 21 21.79 1.43 -3.32
N ALA A 22 21.76 2.09 -4.48
CA ALA A 22 21.28 3.48 -4.60
C ALA A 22 19.75 3.60 -4.81
N GLN A 23 19.02 2.48 -4.98
CA GLN A 23 17.57 2.50 -5.21
C GLN A 23 16.70 2.58 -3.94
N ALA A 24 17.31 2.55 -2.75
CA ALA A 24 16.58 2.43 -1.48
C ALA A 24 15.72 3.65 -1.09
N ASP A 25 15.91 4.81 -1.71
CA ASP A 25 15.23 6.07 -1.34
C ASP A 25 14.37 6.68 -2.46
N GLU A 26 14.25 6.02 -3.60
CA GLU A 26 13.48 6.54 -4.72
C GLU A 26 11.98 6.36 -4.48
N TRP A 27 11.22 7.44 -4.70
CA TRP A 27 9.77 7.44 -4.69
C TRP A 27 9.25 7.65 -6.11
N GLN A 28 8.21 6.93 -6.45
CA GLN A 28 7.53 7.08 -7.73
C GLN A 28 6.10 7.54 -7.54
N THR A 29 5.60 8.28 -8.52
CA THR A 29 4.18 8.63 -8.58
C THR A 29 3.42 7.55 -9.32
N VAL A 30 2.44 6.95 -8.65
CA VAL A 30 1.45 6.06 -9.24
C VAL A 30 0.24 6.90 -9.64
N VAL A 31 -0.17 6.79 -10.90
CA VAL A 31 -1.33 7.50 -11.45
C VAL A 31 -2.30 6.49 -12.03
N ALA A 32 -3.59 6.67 -11.76
CA ALA A 32 -4.62 5.86 -12.38
C ALA A 32 -4.63 6.04 -13.90
N PRO A 33 -4.89 4.99 -14.70
CA PRO A 33 -5.08 5.12 -16.15
C PRO A 33 -6.17 6.10 -16.53
N ASP A 34 -7.21 6.23 -15.71
CA ASP A 34 -8.33 7.15 -15.87
C ASP A 34 -8.12 8.50 -15.18
N LEU A 35 -6.90 8.76 -14.68
CA LEU A 35 -6.48 9.98 -13.98
C LEU A 35 -7.30 10.34 -12.73
N ARG A 36 -8.11 9.43 -12.19
CA ARG A 36 -8.96 9.69 -11.01
C ARG A 36 -8.19 9.84 -9.71
N PHE A 37 -6.93 9.37 -9.65
CA PHE A 37 -6.05 9.56 -8.50
C PHE A 37 -4.57 9.61 -8.88
N ARG A 38 -3.78 10.14 -7.96
CA ARG A 38 -2.32 9.99 -7.91
C ARG A 38 -1.88 9.79 -6.47
N LEU A 39 -0.81 9.02 -6.27
CA LEU A 39 -0.13 8.88 -4.99
C LEU A 39 1.35 8.61 -5.18
N GLU A 40 2.12 8.83 -4.12
CA GLU A 40 3.54 8.48 -4.08
C GLU A 40 3.75 7.18 -3.31
N MET A 41 4.62 6.31 -3.81
CA MET A 41 5.05 5.11 -3.10
C MET A 41 6.50 4.75 -3.45
N PRO A 42 7.21 4.00 -2.57
CA PRO A 42 8.59 3.60 -2.86
C PRO A 42 8.69 2.83 -4.19
N ALA A 43 9.77 3.06 -4.93
CA ALA A 43 10.08 2.33 -6.14
C ALA A 43 10.93 1.07 -5.85
N PRO A 44 10.77 -0.01 -6.64
CA PRO A 44 9.72 -0.22 -7.62
C PRO A 44 8.40 -0.68 -6.98
N ALA A 45 7.27 -0.27 -7.56
CA ALA A 45 5.96 -0.78 -7.17
C ALA A 45 5.44 -1.78 -8.21
N ALA A 46 5.12 -2.98 -7.75
CA ALA A 46 4.53 -4.03 -8.57
C ALA A 46 3.01 -3.85 -8.65
N LYS A 47 2.47 -3.84 -9.87
CA LYS A 47 1.03 -3.76 -10.12
C LYS A 47 0.42 -5.14 -10.30
N SER A 48 -0.76 -5.36 -9.74
CA SER A 48 -1.57 -6.57 -9.94
C SER A 48 -3.04 -6.20 -10.17
N THR A 49 -3.81 -7.13 -10.73
CA THR A 49 -5.26 -6.98 -10.94
C THR A 49 -5.93 -8.31 -10.60
N ALA A 50 -7.03 -8.25 -9.87
CA ALA A 50 -7.84 -9.41 -9.51
C ALA A 50 -9.32 -9.04 -9.51
N ASP A 51 -10.17 -10.01 -9.84
CA ASP A 51 -11.62 -9.87 -9.62
C ASP A 51 -11.90 -9.95 -8.13
N GLU A 52 -12.64 -8.98 -7.62
CA GLU A 52 -13.08 -8.95 -6.21
C GLU A 52 -14.60 -8.99 -6.17
N LYS A 53 -15.13 -9.96 -5.44
CA LYS A 53 -16.57 -10.11 -5.21
C LYS A 53 -16.84 -9.92 -3.73
N GLU A 54 -17.51 -8.83 -3.39
CA GLU A 54 -17.92 -8.55 -2.03
C GLU A 54 -19.44 -8.32 -1.98
N LYS A 55 -20.11 -9.00 -1.05
CA LYS A 55 -21.56 -8.82 -0.80
C LYS A 55 -22.44 -8.90 -2.06
N GLY A 56 -22.07 -9.75 -3.02
CA GLY A 56 -22.85 -9.95 -4.25
C GLY A 56 -22.53 -8.97 -5.39
N HIS A 57 -21.65 -8.00 -5.15
CA HIS A 57 -21.15 -7.09 -6.18
C HIS A 57 -19.81 -7.56 -6.72
N ALA A 58 -19.66 -7.52 -8.04
CA ALA A 58 -18.41 -7.82 -8.71
C ALA A 58 -17.72 -6.51 -9.05
N GLY A 59 -16.51 -6.34 -8.55
CA GLY A 59 -15.63 -5.22 -8.89
C GLY A 59 -14.27 -5.73 -9.35
N ALA A 60 -13.54 -4.93 -10.13
CA ALA A 60 -12.14 -5.19 -10.42
C ALA A 60 -11.28 -4.51 -9.35
N ARG A 61 -10.42 -5.28 -8.70
CA ARG A 61 -9.40 -4.76 -7.80
C ARG A 61 -8.12 -4.52 -8.57
N VAL A 62 -7.55 -3.34 -8.45
CA VAL A 62 -6.22 -3.01 -8.96
C VAL A 62 -5.34 -2.60 -7.78
N ALA A 63 -4.20 -3.27 -7.62
CA ALA A 63 -3.32 -3.05 -6.48
C ALA A 63 -1.89 -2.76 -6.93
N TRP A 64 -1.18 -1.99 -6.11
CA TRP A 64 0.27 -1.79 -6.18
C TRP A 64 0.88 -2.14 -4.83
N GLU A 65 1.95 -2.90 -4.87
CA GLU A 65 2.75 -3.22 -3.70
C GLU A 65 4.20 -2.80 -3.93
N SER A 66 4.81 -2.21 -2.92
CA SER A 66 6.24 -1.99 -2.88
C SER A 66 6.80 -2.32 -1.51
N ARG A 67 8.13 -2.55 -1.46
CA ARG A 67 8.85 -2.87 -0.24
C ARG A 67 10.05 -1.95 -0.11
N ARG A 68 10.23 -1.42 1.09
CA ARG A 68 11.40 -0.63 1.44
C ARG A 68 11.92 -1.12 2.80
N SER A 69 13.13 -1.69 2.81
CA SER A 69 13.61 -2.41 3.99
C SER A 69 12.59 -3.48 4.40
N GLU A 70 12.09 -3.45 5.63
CA GLU A 70 11.08 -4.39 6.12
C GLU A 70 9.65 -3.87 6.01
N GLN A 71 9.46 -2.62 5.53
CA GLN A 71 8.14 -2.06 5.33
C GLN A 71 7.49 -2.55 4.04
N ILE A 72 6.21 -2.85 4.12
CA ILE A 72 5.34 -3.15 2.98
C ILE A 72 4.39 -1.97 2.81
N PHE A 73 4.34 -1.43 1.60
CA PHE A 73 3.41 -0.39 1.17
C PHE A 73 2.45 -1.02 0.18
N ASN A 74 1.19 -1.00 0.50
CA ASN A 74 0.13 -1.52 -0.36
C ASN A 74 -0.92 -0.45 -0.59
N PHE A 75 -1.24 -0.23 -1.84
CA PHE A 75 -2.35 0.61 -2.27
C PHE A 75 -3.20 -0.18 -3.23
N ASP A 76 -4.51 -0.16 -3.02
CA ASP A 76 -5.44 -0.72 -3.99
C ASP A 76 -6.71 0.12 -4.13
N TYR A 77 -7.38 -0.08 -5.24
CA TYR A 77 -8.75 0.37 -5.42
C TYR A 77 -9.63 -0.72 -6.03
N VAL A 78 -10.93 -0.61 -5.75
CA VAL A 78 -11.98 -1.46 -6.30
C VAL A 78 -13.06 -0.58 -6.88
N ASP A 79 -13.41 -0.81 -8.13
CA ASP A 79 -14.57 -0.20 -8.77
C ASP A 79 -15.81 -1.05 -8.48
N TYR A 80 -16.85 -0.41 -7.98
CA TYR A 80 -18.18 -1.00 -7.74
C TYR A 80 -19.17 -0.56 -8.80
N ASP A 81 -20.31 -1.22 -8.85
CA ASP A 81 -21.39 -0.83 -9.73
C ASP A 81 -21.86 0.60 -9.43
N PRO A 82 -22.21 1.39 -10.45
CA PRO A 82 -22.66 2.75 -10.27
C PRO A 82 -23.85 2.83 -9.28
N GLY A 83 -23.70 3.70 -8.28
CA GLY A 83 -24.72 3.88 -7.25
C GLY A 83 -24.65 2.93 -6.06
N TRP A 84 -23.76 1.95 -6.04
CA TRP A 84 -23.62 1.02 -4.92
C TRP A 84 -23.42 1.71 -3.57
N PHE A 85 -22.63 2.79 -3.54
CA PHE A 85 -22.41 3.57 -2.33
C PHE A 85 -23.43 4.71 -2.12
N SER A 86 -24.17 5.14 -3.16
CA SER A 86 -25.00 6.34 -3.10
C SER A 86 -26.19 6.23 -2.14
N SER A 87 -26.68 5.02 -1.88
CA SER A 87 -27.78 4.76 -0.94
C SER A 87 -27.34 4.51 0.50
N ARG A 88 -26.04 4.68 0.81
CA ARG A 88 -25.45 4.31 2.09
C ARG A 88 -24.68 5.49 2.69
N ASP A 89 -24.57 5.50 4.03
CA ASP A 89 -23.72 6.44 4.72
C ASP A 89 -22.24 6.10 4.43
N GLY A 90 -21.53 7.02 3.77
CA GLY A 90 -20.13 6.82 3.36
C GLY A 90 -19.19 6.58 4.55
N LYS A 91 -19.45 7.21 5.71
CA LYS A 91 -18.64 7.02 6.92
C LYS A 91 -18.82 5.62 7.51
N VAL A 92 -20.06 5.15 7.55
CA VAL A 92 -20.39 3.79 8.02
C VAL A 92 -19.75 2.76 7.09
N MET A 93 -19.88 2.94 5.78
CA MET A 93 -19.30 2.03 4.79
C MET A 93 -17.77 2.02 4.84
N ALA A 94 -17.12 3.19 4.92
CA ALA A 94 -15.65 3.28 5.04
C ALA A 94 -15.14 2.57 6.30
N LYS A 95 -15.88 2.70 7.42
CA LYS A 95 -15.58 1.97 8.65
C LYS A 95 -15.75 0.47 8.50
N GLU A 96 -16.88 0.00 7.97
CA GLU A 96 -17.16 -1.44 7.79
C GLU A 96 -16.12 -2.10 6.90
N LEU A 97 -15.80 -1.48 5.75
CA LEU A 97 -14.84 -2.02 4.78
C LEU A 97 -13.39 -1.92 5.27
N GLY A 98 -13.02 -0.82 5.92
CA GLY A 98 -11.67 -0.63 6.44
C GLY A 98 -11.38 -1.47 7.69
N ARG A 99 -12.38 -1.61 8.58
CA ARG A 99 -12.20 -2.32 9.85
C ARG A 99 -12.47 -3.82 9.77
N GLY A 100 -13.40 -4.25 8.91
CA GLY A 100 -13.81 -5.64 8.85
C GLY A 100 -12.68 -6.60 8.50
N ASP A 101 -11.80 -6.22 7.58
CA ASP A 101 -10.62 -7.02 7.23
C ASP A 101 -9.50 -6.89 8.28
N ALA A 102 -9.36 -5.70 8.87
CA ALA A 102 -8.39 -5.47 9.93
C ALA A 102 -8.71 -6.29 11.19
N GLU A 103 -9.97 -6.41 11.60
CA GLU A 103 -10.36 -7.21 12.77
C GLU A 103 -10.08 -8.70 12.61
N LYS A 104 -10.17 -9.22 11.39
CA LYS A 104 -9.82 -10.61 11.08
C LYS A 104 -8.30 -10.84 11.14
N ALA A 105 -7.52 -9.89 10.60
CA ALA A 105 -6.06 -9.99 10.53
C ALA A 105 -5.38 -9.64 11.88
N PHE A 106 -5.96 -8.70 12.64
CA PHE A 106 -5.39 -8.14 13.87
C PHE A 106 -6.41 -8.20 15.03
N PRO A 107 -6.76 -9.38 15.53
CA PRO A 107 -7.79 -9.54 16.55
C PRO A 107 -7.36 -9.00 17.92
N LYS A 108 -8.29 -8.33 18.61
CA LYS A 108 -8.14 -7.99 20.04
C LYS A 108 -8.21 -9.28 20.91
N PRO A 109 -7.52 -9.34 22.07
CA PRO A 109 -6.69 -8.30 22.70
C PRO A 109 -5.23 -8.27 22.24
N LYS A 110 -4.79 -9.15 21.34
CA LYS A 110 -3.40 -9.27 20.90
C LYS A 110 -2.86 -7.99 20.21
N TYR A 111 -3.75 -7.19 19.65
CA TYR A 111 -3.39 -5.96 18.95
C TYR A 111 -4.10 -4.76 19.58
N LYS A 112 -3.35 -3.66 19.71
CA LYS A 112 -3.85 -2.39 20.25
C LYS A 112 -4.20 -1.45 19.11
N TYR A 113 -5.43 -0.97 19.08
CA TYR A 113 -5.90 0.03 18.12
C TYR A 113 -5.58 1.43 18.67
N LEU A 114 -4.58 2.09 18.08
CA LEU A 114 -4.11 3.43 18.49
C LEU A 114 -4.96 4.52 17.88
N ARG A 115 -5.40 4.31 16.62
CA ARG A 115 -6.32 5.17 15.88
C ARG A 115 -7.44 4.30 15.31
N ASP A 116 -8.67 4.72 15.46
CA ASP A 116 -9.87 3.97 15.05
C ASP A 116 -10.99 5.00 14.86
N GLU A 117 -10.93 5.81 13.77
CA GLU A 117 -11.75 7.00 13.61
C GLU A 117 -12.11 7.33 12.17
N PRO A 118 -13.26 8.00 11.93
CA PRO A 118 -13.59 8.54 10.63
C PRO A 118 -12.64 9.68 10.25
N ILE A 119 -12.28 9.74 8.96
CA ILE A 119 -11.47 10.78 8.34
C ILE A 119 -12.12 11.27 7.06
N THR A 120 -11.56 12.31 6.45
CA THR A 120 -11.99 12.78 5.12
C THR A 120 -10.77 13.05 4.24
N LEU A 121 -10.92 12.85 2.92
CA LEU A 121 -9.97 13.24 1.91
C LEU A 121 -10.69 14.06 0.83
N GLN A 122 -10.36 15.35 0.71
CA GLN A 122 -11.01 16.25 -0.27
C GLN A 122 -12.54 16.22 -0.19
N GLY A 123 -13.10 16.09 1.03
CA GLY A 123 -14.53 16.00 1.31
C GLY A 123 -15.13 14.58 1.21
N TRP A 124 -14.42 13.61 0.64
CA TRP A 124 -14.86 12.22 0.60
C TRP A 124 -14.69 11.52 1.95
N ASP A 125 -15.65 10.68 2.29
CA ASP A 125 -15.64 9.95 3.57
C ASP A 125 -14.58 8.85 3.57
N GLY A 126 -13.93 8.68 4.71
CA GLY A 126 -12.90 7.67 4.92
C GLY A 126 -12.82 7.19 6.37
N TYR A 127 -11.92 6.24 6.60
CA TYR A 127 -11.65 5.67 7.91
C TYR A 127 -10.16 5.42 8.10
N ALA A 128 -9.65 5.74 9.30
CA ALA A 128 -8.27 5.52 9.68
C ALA A 128 -8.18 4.46 10.77
N LEU A 129 -7.25 3.52 10.57
CA LEU A 129 -6.84 2.55 11.58
C LEU A 129 -5.33 2.59 11.72
N ASP A 130 -4.83 2.74 12.95
CA ASP A 130 -3.44 2.52 13.29
C ASP A 130 -3.41 1.46 14.39
N ILE A 131 -2.72 0.36 14.13
CA ILE A 131 -2.73 -0.86 14.95
C ILE A 131 -1.30 -1.17 15.36
N GLU A 132 -1.09 -1.39 16.64
CA GLU A 132 0.19 -1.81 17.22
C GLU A 132 0.11 -3.26 17.69
N GLY A 133 1.13 -4.04 17.37
CA GLY A 133 1.30 -5.41 17.85
C GLY A 133 2.20 -5.49 19.08
N ASP A 134 2.16 -6.60 19.81
CA ASP A 134 2.89 -6.80 21.07
C ASP A 134 4.42 -6.67 20.93
N ALA A 135 4.96 -6.89 19.71
CA ALA A 135 6.40 -6.81 19.44
C ALA A 135 6.87 -5.40 19.02
N GLY A 136 6.02 -4.37 19.12
CA GLY A 136 6.34 -2.99 18.74
C GLY A 136 6.18 -2.67 17.26
N GLY A 137 5.92 -3.66 16.41
CA GLY A 137 5.55 -3.45 15.01
C GLY A 137 4.06 -3.13 14.89
N GLY A 138 3.64 -2.63 13.72
CA GLY A 138 2.25 -2.26 13.53
C GLY A 138 1.85 -2.10 12.07
N VAL A 139 0.62 -1.61 11.89
CA VAL A 139 0.04 -1.32 10.58
C VAL A 139 -0.72 0.00 10.65
N MET A 140 -0.56 0.83 9.64
CA MET A 140 -1.40 2.00 9.41
C MET A 140 -2.24 1.78 8.16
N MET A 141 -3.55 2.04 8.26
CA MET A 141 -4.51 1.83 7.17
C MET A 141 -5.36 3.08 6.98
N ARG A 142 -5.66 3.39 5.71
CA ARG A 142 -6.62 4.44 5.31
C ARG A 142 -7.54 3.86 4.26
N THR A 143 -8.83 4.04 4.47
CA THR A 143 -9.88 3.62 3.53
C THR A 143 -10.69 4.84 3.15
N TYR A 144 -10.95 5.05 1.86
CA TYR A 144 -11.77 6.15 1.37
C TYR A 144 -12.78 5.66 0.35
N ILE A 145 -13.95 6.29 0.33
CA ILE A 145 -15.00 6.04 -0.67
C ILE A 145 -15.23 7.33 -1.45
N ALA A 146 -14.98 7.27 -2.75
CA ALA A 146 -15.24 8.37 -3.66
C ALA A 146 -16.08 7.88 -4.85
N LYS A 147 -17.32 8.35 -4.94
CA LYS A 147 -18.33 7.89 -5.90
C LYS A 147 -18.55 6.37 -5.81
N ASP A 148 -18.17 5.67 -6.86
CA ASP A 148 -18.29 4.21 -7.05
C ASP A 148 -16.97 3.45 -6.79
N ARG A 149 -15.97 4.12 -6.22
CA ARG A 149 -14.63 3.55 -5.98
C ARG A 149 -14.26 3.55 -4.50
N LEU A 150 -13.81 2.39 -4.04
CA LEU A 150 -13.14 2.20 -2.76
C LEU A 150 -11.63 2.30 -2.95
N PHE A 151 -10.95 3.08 -2.12
CA PHE A 151 -9.48 3.18 -2.05
C PHE A 151 -8.99 2.67 -0.72
N ARG A 152 -7.94 1.84 -0.73
CA ARG A 152 -7.31 1.34 0.49
C ARG A 152 -5.80 1.57 0.43
N LEU A 153 -5.25 2.12 1.49
CA LEU A 153 -3.81 2.26 1.71
C LEU A 153 -3.47 1.49 2.97
N LEU A 154 -2.42 0.69 2.91
CA LEU A 154 -1.89 -0.06 4.04
C LEU A 154 -0.37 0.04 4.03
N VAL A 155 0.21 0.29 5.19
CA VAL A 155 1.66 0.27 5.38
C VAL A 155 2.03 -0.39 6.71
N THR A 156 3.03 -1.28 6.67
CA THR A 156 3.57 -1.88 7.89
C THR A 156 4.57 -0.94 8.56
N ILE A 157 4.57 -0.93 9.91
CA ILE A 157 5.46 -0.11 10.74
C ILE A 157 6.34 -1.05 11.55
N GLY A 158 7.65 -0.92 11.41
CA GLY A 158 8.63 -1.69 12.20
C GLY A 158 9.10 -0.91 13.44
N ASP A 159 9.35 0.38 13.27
CA ASP A 159 9.90 1.28 14.30
C ASP A 159 9.47 2.73 14.09
N GLU A 160 9.94 3.63 14.91
CA GLU A 160 9.62 5.07 14.82
C GLU A 160 10.16 5.70 13.52
N ALA A 161 11.35 5.28 13.06
CA ALA A 161 11.95 5.82 11.84
C ALA A 161 11.12 5.47 10.59
N SER A 162 10.43 4.33 10.61
CA SER A 162 9.56 3.88 9.52
C SER A 162 8.27 4.70 9.39
N LYS A 163 7.86 5.41 10.43
CA LYS A 163 6.64 6.24 10.43
C LYS A 163 6.70 7.43 9.47
N ALA A 164 7.87 8.02 9.26
CA ALA A 164 8.01 9.14 8.33
C ALA A 164 7.67 8.73 6.89
N ALA A 165 8.18 7.59 6.43
CA ALA A 165 7.86 7.03 5.12
C ALA A 165 6.38 6.61 5.02
N ALA A 166 5.84 6.02 6.09
CA ALA A 166 4.44 5.64 6.15
C ALA A 166 3.50 6.85 6.01
N ASN A 167 3.76 7.92 6.77
CA ASN A 167 2.96 9.15 6.67
C ASN A 167 3.08 9.79 5.28
N ARG A 168 4.29 9.88 4.70
CA ARG A 168 4.45 10.35 3.33
C ARG A 168 3.56 9.58 2.35
N PHE A 169 3.56 8.25 2.42
CA PHE A 169 2.72 7.42 1.58
C PHE A 169 1.23 7.70 1.80
N LEU A 170 0.76 7.63 3.05
CA LEU A 170 -0.66 7.79 3.40
C LEU A 170 -1.21 9.17 3.05
N ASP A 171 -0.40 10.23 3.20
CA ASP A 171 -0.79 11.62 2.94
C ASP A 171 -0.65 12.01 1.46
N SER A 172 0.00 11.19 0.66
CA SER A 172 0.28 11.48 -0.76
C SER A 172 -0.91 11.29 -1.68
N LEU A 173 -1.94 10.54 -1.25
CA LEU A 173 -3.12 10.29 -2.09
C LEU A 173 -3.85 11.59 -2.40
N LYS A 174 -4.03 11.85 -3.70
CA LYS A 174 -4.84 12.95 -4.23
C LYS A 174 -5.85 12.40 -5.21
N LEU A 175 -7.11 12.74 -5.01
CA LEU A 175 -8.19 12.42 -5.92
C LEU A 175 -8.37 13.58 -6.93
N ALA A 176 -8.76 13.23 -8.17
CA ALA A 176 -8.96 14.24 -9.22
C ALA A 176 -10.14 15.17 -8.93
N GLU A 177 -11.14 14.68 -8.19
CA GLU A 177 -12.34 15.41 -7.85
C GLU A 177 -12.50 15.52 -6.33
N SER A 178 -13.02 16.65 -5.88
CA SER A 178 -13.48 16.84 -4.51
C SER A 178 -14.98 16.55 -4.42
N LYS A 179 -15.45 16.11 -3.26
CA LYS A 179 -16.89 16.02 -2.98
C LYS A 179 -17.41 17.46 -2.80
N GLN A 180 -18.36 17.84 -3.61
CA GLN A 180 -19.07 19.12 -3.51
C GLN A 180 -20.07 19.12 -2.39
#